data_53faa7bb0c72d42cf81c22e431267ef1
#
_entry.id   53faa7bb0c72d42cf81c22e431267ef1
#
_cell.length_a   1.000
_cell.length_b   1.000
_cell.length_c   1.000
_cell.angle_alpha   90.00
_cell.angle_beta   90.00
_cell.angle_gamma   90.00
#
_symmetry.space_group_name_H-M   'P 1'
#
loop_
_entity.id
_entity.type
_entity.pdbx_description
1 polymer ?
#
loop_
_entity_poly.entity_id
_entity_poly.type
_entity_poly.pdbx_seq_one_letter_code
_entity_poly.pdbx_strand_id
1 'polypeptide(L)'
;MTKVPTPKPQSRAIRVEEIAAEVKRQLGDQLISVIYRDRVRAIRTRSYRLDSPVNKTDVEIMHTLLGVELKIGKRRLLCPDLAMARYLSVFARLGVAEVATPYDITQVSRLADDLESSWYRMLTLVEHLGGEQSARFRNRVLAILIAGERNGIIEAGAGPAIPQFNQNTKQRKAKL
;
A
#
# COMPACT_ATOMS: atom_id res chain seq x y z
N MET A 1 3.72 53.86 34.83
CA MET A 1 3.00 52.59 34.60
C MET A 1 3.66 51.87 33.46
N THR A 2 4.55 50.93 33.75
CA THR A 2 5.33 50.17 32.77
C THR A 2 4.50 48.95 32.35
N LYS A 3 4.12 48.92 31.07
CA LYS A 3 3.37 47.83 30.44
C LYS A 3 4.29 46.62 30.27
N VAL A 4 4.08 45.57 31.06
CA VAL A 4 4.76 44.30 30.96
C VAL A 4 4.31 43.64 29.64
N PRO A 5 5.21 43.27 28.70
CA PRO A 5 4.81 42.58 27.49
C PRO A 5 4.38 41.15 27.84
N THR A 6 3.14 40.80 27.54
CA THR A 6 2.62 39.44 27.64
C THR A 6 3.38 38.56 26.66
N PRO A 7 3.99 37.46 27.07
CA PRO A 7 4.66 36.56 26.15
C PRO A 7 3.63 35.95 25.19
N LYS A 8 3.83 36.13 23.86
CA LYS A 8 3.08 35.42 22.84
C LYS A 8 3.25 33.92 23.08
N PRO A 9 2.16 33.13 23.04
CA PRO A 9 2.28 31.69 23.10
C PRO A 9 3.16 31.23 21.93
N GLN A 10 4.32 30.64 22.22
CA GLN A 10 5.16 30.01 21.24
C GLN A 10 4.37 28.81 20.69
N SER A 11 3.80 28.97 19.48
CA SER A 11 3.19 27.88 18.73
C SER A 11 4.28 26.83 18.54
N ARG A 12 4.18 25.71 19.26
CA ARG A 12 5.07 24.56 19.12
C ARG A 12 4.98 24.10 17.66
N ALA A 13 6.10 24.11 16.95
CA ALA A 13 6.14 23.63 15.59
C ALA A 13 5.71 22.16 15.54
N ILE A 14 4.62 21.87 14.83
CA ILE A 14 4.10 20.51 14.64
C ILE A 14 5.13 19.72 13.86
N ARG A 15 5.50 18.54 14.33
CA ARG A 15 6.47 17.66 13.69
C ARG A 15 5.78 16.66 12.76
N VAL A 16 6.47 16.33 11.68
CA VAL A 16 6.00 15.34 10.68
C VAL A 16 5.72 13.98 11.33
N GLU A 17 6.61 13.55 12.24
CA GLU A 17 6.52 12.30 12.97
C GLU A 17 5.32 12.25 13.93
N GLU A 18 4.98 13.39 14.54
CA GLU A 18 3.82 13.49 15.43
C GLU A 18 2.51 13.30 14.66
N ILE A 19 2.38 13.90 13.47
CA ILE A 19 1.22 13.71 12.62
C ILE A 19 1.16 12.27 12.10
N ALA A 20 2.27 11.70 11.65
CA ALA A 20 2.30 10.32 11.20
C ALA A 20 1.88 9.33 12.31
N ALA A 21 2.36 9.54 13.55
CA ALA A 21 1.96 8.73 14.68
C ALA A 21 0.47 8.87 15.01
N GLU A 22 -0.08 10.08 14.93
CA GLU A 22 -1.50 10.32 15.16
C GLU A 22 -2.38 9.67 14.09
N VAL A 23 -1.99 9.73 12.80
CA VAL A 23 -2.68 9.02 11.72
C VAL A 23 -2.69 7.51 11.99
N LYS A 24 -1.56 6.92 12.34
CA LYS A 24 -1.47 5.50 12.70
C LYS A 24 -2.38 5.14 13.87
N ARG A 25 -2.41 5.98 14.89
CA ARG A 25 -3.27 5.77 16.07
C ARG A 25 -4.75 5.77 15.68
N GLN A 26 -5.17 6.69 14.81
CA GLN A 26 -6.57 6.80 14.38
C GLN A 26 -6.98 5.69 13.41
N LEU A 27 -6.07 5.18 12.59
CA LEU A 27 -6.34 4.03 11.72
C LEU A 27 -6.41 2.72 12.52
N GLY A 28 -5.53 2.54 13.53
CA GLY A 28 -5.54 1.37 14.39
C GLY A 28 -5.51 0.06 13.62
N ASP A 29 -6.53 -0.77 13.80
CA ASP A 29 -6.70 -2.06 13.12
C ASP A 29 -7.06 -1.94 11.63
N GLN A 30 -7.39 -0.75 11.17
CA GLN A 30 -7.64 -0.44 9.76
C GLN A 30 -6.36 -0.06 8.99
N LEU A 31 -5.18 -0.11 9.59
CA LEU A 31 -3.92 -0.01 8.88
C LEU A 31 -3.83 -1.12 7.81
N ILE A 32 -3.35 -0.78 6.61
CA ILE A 32 -3.23 -1.73 5.50
C ILE A 32 -2.37 -2.93 5.89
N SER A 33 -1.26 -2.69 6.57
CA SER A 33 -0.36 -3.74 7.07
C SER A 33 -1.03 -4.65 8.10
N VAL A 34 -1.92 -4.12 8.94
CA VAL A 34 -2.70 -4.90 9.90
C VAL A 34 -3.76 -5.75 9.20
N ILE A 35 -4.53 -5.17 8.28
CA ILE A 35 -5.49 -5.91 7.45
C ILE A 35 -4.79 -7.04 6.69
N TYR A 36 -3.64 -6.75 6.10
CA TYR A 36 -2.84 -7.72 5.37
C TYR A 36 -2.39 -8.87 6.27
N ARG A 37 -1.76 -8.58 7.40
CA ARG A 37 -1.30 -9.58 8.36
C ARG A 37 -2.43 -10.44 8.90
N ASP A 38 -3.52 -9.81 9.36
CA ASP A 38 -4.55 -10.47 10.14
C ASP A 38 -5.64 -11.12 9.27
N ARG A 39 -5.84 -10.65 8.05
CA ARG A 39 -6.93 -11.12 7.17
C ARG A 39 -6.44 -11.75 5.87
N VAL A 40 -5.42 -11.18 5.20
CA VAL A 40 -4.88 -11.77 3.98
C VAL A 40 -4.01 -12.97 4.30
N ARG A 41 -3.09 -12.83 5.24
CA ARG A 41 -2.17 -13.92 5.61
C ARG A 41 -2.83 -15.04 6.43
N ALA A 42 -4.04 -14.82 6.94
CA ALA A 42 -4.82 -15.84 7.67
C ALA A 42 -5.53 -16.84 6.75
N ILE A 43 -5.66 -16.57 5.47
CA ILE A 43 -6.31 -17.44 4.49
C ILE A 43 -5.29 -18.05 3.52
N ARG A 44 -5.74 -19.01 2.73
CA ARG A 44 -4.88 -19.64 1.71
C ARG A 44 -4.55 -18.63 0.61
N THR A 45 -3.27 -18.33 0.45
CA THR A 45 -2.74 -17.35 -0.49
C THR A 45 -1.60 -17.92 -1.32
N ARG A 46 -1.33 -17.26 -2.43
CA ARG A 46 -0.13 -17.44 -3.24
C ARG A 46 0.61 -16.13 -3.37
N SER A 47 1.92 -16.20 -3.53
CA SER A 47 2.73 -15.02 -3.80
C SER A 47 2.47 -14.50 -5.21
N TYR A 48 2.38 -13.18 -5.34
CA TYR A 48 2.26 -12.46 -6.61
C TYR A 48 3.33 -11.36 -6.69
N ARG A 49 4.09 -11.34 -7.78
CA ARG A 49 5.14 -10.35 -8.00
C ARG A 49 4.58 -9.13 -8.72
N LEU A 50 4.59 -7.99 -8.03
CA LEU A 50 4.23 -6.69 -8.60
C LEU A 50 5.44 -6.02 -9.23
N ASP A 51 6.65 -6.27 -8.69
CA ASP A 51 7.89 -5.57 -9.04
C ASP A 51 7.69 -4.05 -9.05
N SER A 52 6.90 -3.56 -8.09
CA SER A 52 6.60 -2.15 -7.97
C SER A 52 7.83 -1.41 -7.43
N PRO A 53 8.27 -0.32 -8.09
CA PRO A 53 9.39 0.46 -7.59
C PRO A 53 9.04 1.15 -6.28
N VAL A 54 10.02 1.25 -5.38
CA VAL A 54 9.87 1.88 -4.05
C VAL A 54 9.54 3.39 -4.13
N ASN A 55 9.89 4.04 -5.24
CA ASN A 55 9.70 5.48 -5.42
C ASN A 55 8.42 5.78 -6.19
N LYS A 56 7.79 6.92 -5.85
CA LYS A 56 6.58 7.50 -6.46
C LYS A 56 6.26 6.91 -7.82
N THR A 57 5.32 5.99 -7.83
CA THR A 57 4.90 5.33 -9.04
C THR A 57 3.45 5.69 -9.28
N ASP A 58 3.18 6.19 -10.46
CA ASP A 58 1.80 6.37 -10.89
C ASP A 58 1.15 5.00 -11.04
N VAL A 59 0.08 4.79 -10.30
CA VAL A 59 -0.69 3.55 -10.32
C VAL A 59 -2.10 3.87 -10.80
N GLU A 60 -2.49 3.24 -11.89
CA GLU A 60 -3.76 3.48 -12.56
C GLU A 60 -4.40 2.17 -12.99
N ILE A 61 -5.71 2.05 -12.82
CA ILE A 61 -6.50 0.94 -13.35
C ILE A 61 -7.09 1.37 -14.69
N MET A 62 -6.80 0.58 -15.73
CA MET A 62 -7.21 0.86 -17.10
C MET A 62 -8.16 -0.23 -17.60
N HIS A 63 -9.23 0.18 -18.27
CA HIS A 63 -10.10 -0.71 -19.04
C HIS A 63 -9.66 -0.66 -20.50
N THR A 64 -9.20 -1.78 -21.00
CA THR A 64 -8.69 -1.91 -22.38
C THR A 64 -9.47 -2.97 -23.15
N LEU A 65 -9.21 -3.10 -24.44
CA LEU A 65 -9.80 -4.18 -25.26
C LEU A 65 -9.35 -5.57 -24.80
N LEU A 66 -8.23 -5.67 -24.09
CA LEU A 66 -7.72 -6.93 -23.56
C LEU A 66 -8.31 -7.28 -22.18
N GLY A 67 -9.02 -6.35 -21.54
CA GLY A 67 -9.58 -6.50 -20.21
C GLY A 67 -9.15 -5.40 -19.25
N VAL A 68 -9.01 -5.74 -17.98
CA VAL A 68 -8.59 -4.81 -16.94
C VAL A 68 -7.08 -4.88 -16.76
N GLU A 69 -6.40 -3.76 -16.90
CA GLU A 69 -4.97 -3.65 -16.72
C GLU A 69 -4.64 -2.74 -15.52
N LEU A 70 -3.65 -3.14 -14.74
CA LEU A 70 -3.02 -2.30 -13.73
C LEU A 70 -1.74 -1.71 -14.30
N LYS A 71 -1.71 -0.39 -14.44
CA LYS A 71 -0.53 0.35 -14.87
C LYS A 71 0.27 0.81 -13.65
N ILE A 72 1.53 0.43 -13.61
CA ILE A 72 2.48 0.80 -12.56
C ILE A 72 3.67 1.49 -13.24
N GLY A 73 3.68 2.82 -13.24
CA GLY A 73 4.64 3.59 -14.01
C GLY A 73 4.51 3.31 -15.50
N LYS A 74 5.56 2.76 -16.11
CA LYS A 74 5.57 2.38 -17.54
C LYS A 74 5.10 0.94 -17.79
N ARG A 75 4.92 0.16 -16.75
CA ARG A 75 4.59 -1.26 -16.82
C ARG A 75 3.08 -1.47 -16.77
N ARG A 76 2.58 -2.47 -17.47
CA ARG A 76 1.17 -2.87 -17.47
C ARG A 76 1.06 -4.33 -17.09
N LEU A 77 0.13 -4.62 -16.19
CA LEU A 77 -0.20 -5.97 -15.73
C LEU A 77 -1.66 -6.25 -16.09
N LEU A 78 -1.88 -7.27 -16.90
CA LEU A 78 -3.24 -7.76 -17.16
C LEU A 78 -3.77 -8.44 -15.89
N CYS A 79 -4.92 -8.00 -15.41
CA CYS A 79 -5.58 -8.56 -14.24
C CYS A 79 -6.76 -9.41 -14.67
N PRO A 80 -7.08 -10.50 -13.92
CA PRO A 80 -8.23 -11.36 -14.24
C PRO A 80 -9.56 -10.60 -14.23
N ASP A 81 -9.69 -9.65 -13.31
CA ASP A 81 -10.88 -8.82 -13.12
C ASP A 81 -10.54 -7.49 -12.42
N LEU A 82 -11.56 -6.64 -12.28
CA LEU A 82 -11.44 -5.35 -11.61
C LEU A 82 -11.11 -5.50 -10.12
N ALA A 83 -11.64 -6.49 -9.44
CA ALA A 83 -11.39 -6.70 -8.01
C ALA A 83 -9.90 -6.98 -7.74
N MET A 84 -9.28 -7.82 -8.56
CA MET A 84 -7.84 -8.09 -8.48
C MET A 84 -7.01 -6.85 -8.80
N ALA A 85 -7.38 -6.07 -9.81
CA ALA A 85 -6.69 -4.82 -10.14
C ALA A 85 -6.76 -3.81 -8.99
N ARG A 86 -7.93 -3.65 -8.35
CA ARG A 86 -8.13 -2.81 -7.17
C ARG A 86 -7.29 -3.29 -5.99
N TYR A 87 -7.32 -4.59 -5.71
CA TYR A 87 -6.54 -5.21 -4.65
C TYR A 87 -5.04 -4.94 -4.83
N LEU A 88 -4.49 -5.25 -6.00
CA LEU A 88 -3.07 -5.07 -6.31
C LEU A 88 -2.67 -3.60 -6.35
N SER A 89 -3.56 -2.68 -6.74
CA SER A 89 -3.27 -1.25 -6.85
C SER A 89 -2.84 -0.64 -5.52
N VAL A 90 -3.42 -1.08 -4.41
CA VAL A 90 -3.06 -0.58 -3.07
C VAL A 90 -1.61 -0.92 -2.74
N PHE A 91 -1.21 -2.16 -2.97
CA PHE A 91 0.17 -2.59 -2.72
C PHE A 91 1.18 -1.98 -3.69
N ALA A 92 0.77 -1.76 -4.94
CA ALA A 92 1.58 -1.03 -5.91
C ALA A 92 1.85 0.41 -5.47
N ARG A 93 0.83 1.11 -4.94
CA ARG A 93 0.98 2.47 -4.37
C ARG A 93 1.91 2.50 -3.16
N LEU A 94 1.94 1.43 -2.38
CA LEU A 94 2.87 1.28 -1.26
C LEU A 94 4.30 0.93 -1.69
N GLY A 95 4.52 0.59 -2.96
CA GLY A 95 5.83 0.19 -3.47
C GLY A 95 6.24 -1.21 -3.01
N VAL A 96 5.30 -2.12 -2.84
CA VAL A 96 5.54 -3.51 -2.46
C VAL A 96 5.89 -4.31 -3.72
N ALA A 97 7.01 -5.05 -3.68
CA ALA A 97 7.46 -5.84 -4.84
C ALA A 97 6.73 -7.18 -4.96
N GLU A 98 6.36 -7.78 -3.85
CA GLU A 98 5.74 -9.08 -3.79
C GLU A 98 4.65 -9.10 -2.70
N VAL A 99 3.49 -9.66 -3.01
CA VAL A 99 2.32 -9.64 -2.14
C VAL A 99 1.59 -10.98 -2.19
N ALA A 100 1.00 -11.39 -1.07
CA ALA A 100 0.11 -12.54 -1.02
C ALA A 100 -1.24 -12.19 -1.67
N THR A 101 -1.74 -13.07 -2.53
CA THR A 101 -3.07 -12.97 -3.14
C THR A 101 -3.91 -14.18 -2.76
N PRO A 102 -5.19 -14.00 -2.37
CA PRO A 102 -6.07 -15.11 -2.07
C PRO A 102 -6.27 -16.05 -3.27
N TYR A 103 -6.35 -17.34 -3.02
CA TYR A 103 -6.81 -18.30 -4.03
C TYR A 103 -8.29 -18.15 -4.33
N ASP A 104 -9.07 -17.84 -3.30
CA ASP A 104 -10.50 -17.63 -3.42
C ASP A 104 -10.77 -16.20 -3.93
N ILE A 105 -11.20 -16.11 -5.19
CA ILE A 105 -11.50 -14.82 -5.85
C ILE A 105 -12.64 -14.07 -5.19
N THR A 106 -13.55 -14.75 -4.47
CA THR A 106 -14.64 -14.11 -3.75
C THR A 106 -14.16 -13.27 -2.58
N GLN A 107 -13.01 -13.63 -2.00
CA GLN A 107 -12.39 -12.88 -0.92
C GLN A 107 -11.67 -11.62 -1.43
N VAL A 108 -11.21 -11.61 -2.69
CA VAL A 108 -10.43 -10.51 -3.27
C VAL A 108 -11.23 -9.22 -3.29
N SER A 109 -12.49 -9.25 -3.74
CA SER A 109 -13.34 -8.06 -3.83
C SER A 109 -13.54 -7.40 -2.46
N ARG A 110 -13.84 -8.20 -1.44
CA ARG A 110 -14.06 -7.72 -0.07
C ARG A 110 -12.78 -7.12 0.53
N LEU A 111 -11.65 -7.80 0.34
CA LEU A 111 -10.36 -7.30 0.79
C LEU A 111 -9.96 -6.03 0.04
N ALA A 112 -10.24 -5.94 -1.26
CA ALA A 112 -9.99 -4.74 -2.06
C ALA A 112 -10.77 -3.54 -1.51
N ASP A 113 -12.05 -3.72 -1.17
CA ASP A 113 -12.89 -2.66 -0.58
C ASP A 113 -12.28 -2.14 0.73
N ASP A 114 -11.88 -3.04 1.63
CA ASP A 114 -11.32 -2.66 2.92
C ASP A 114 -9.94 -2.00 2.79
N LEU A 115 -9.08 -2.53 1.91
CA LEU A 115 -7.74 -1.99 1.66
C LEU A 115 -7.79 -0.61 0.99
N GLU A 116 -8.67 -0.42 -0.01
CA GLU A 116 -8.87 0.88 -0.64
C GLU A 116 -9.46 1.89 0.35
N SER A 117 -10.44 1.48 1.15
CA SER A 117 -11.03 2.35 2.18
C SER A 117 -9.96 2.80 3.19
N SER A 118 -9.08 1.89 3.60
CA SER A 118 -7.96 2.23 4.46
C SER A 118 -7.00 3.22 3.81
N TRP A 119 -6.66 3.00 2.53
CA TRP A 119 -5.78 3.89 1.76
C TRP A 119 -6.36 5.31 1.70
N TYR A 120 -7.62 5.47 1.28
CA TYR A 120 -8.26 6.78 1.18
C TYR A 120 -8.45 7.45 2.54
N ARG A 121 -8.76 6.67 3.58
CA ARG A 121 -8.85 7.19 4.95
C ARG A 121 -7.50 7.71 5.44
N MET A 122 -6.41 7.01 5.15
CA MET A 122 -5.06 7.48 5.45
C MET A 122 -4.77 8.82 4.78
N LEU A 123 -5.08 8.96 3.48
CA LEU A 123 -4.92 10.23 2.75
C LEU A 123 -5.75 11.36 3.37
N THR A 124 -7.02 11.09 3.68
CA THR A 124 -7.93 12.06 4.30
C THR A 124 -7.41 12.53 5.67
N LEU A 125 -6.90 11.60 6.49
CA LEU A 125 -6.33 11.94 7.79
C LEU A 125 -5.07 12.79 7.67
N VAL A 126 -4.21 12.50 6.69
CA VAL A 126 -3.01 13.31 6.42
C VAL A 126 -3.41 14.74 6.01
N GLU A 127 -4.41 14.90 5.16
CA GLU A 127 -4.93 16.23 4.79
C GLU A 127 -5.54 16.96 6.00
N HIS A 128 -6.38 16.27 6.78
CA HIS A 128 -7.07 16.86 7.91
C HIS A 128 -6.10 17.27 9.03
N LEU A 129 -5.23 16.36 9.45
CA LEU A 129 -4.27 16.61 10.53
C LEU A 129 -3.10 17.49 10.11
N GLY A 130 -2.75 17.48 8.81
CA GLY A 130 -1.79 18.40 8.22
C GLY A 130 -2.30 19.85 8.17
N GLY A 131 -3.62 20.04 8.11
CA GLY A 131 -4.26 21.35 8.14
C GLY A 131 -3.65 22.33 7.16
N GLU A 132 -3.26 23.51 7.67
CA GLU A 132 -2.64 24.58 6.86
C GLU A 132 -1.16 24.35 6.51
N GLN A 133 -0.58 23.21 6.89
CA GLN A 133 0.79 22.90 6.56
C GLN A 133 0.99 22.76 5.04
N SER A 134 2.22 22.99 4.59
CA SER A 134 2.55 22.92 3.16
C SER A 134 2.32 21.52 2.56
N ALA A 135 2.08 21.46 1.25
CA ALA A 135 2.01 20.19 0.54
C ALA A 135 3.28 19.33 0.73
N ARG A 136 4.45 19.99 0.82
CA ARG A 136 5.73 19.31 1.11
C ARG A 136 5.72 18.63 2.48
N PHE A 137 5.13 19.28 3.49
CA PHE A 137 4.97 18.71 4.83
C PHE A 137 4.08 17.47 4.79
N ARG A 138 2.87 17.58 4.19
CA ARG A 138 1.94 16.46 4.05
C ARG A 138 2.55 15.28 3.27
N ASN A 139 3.30 15.55 2.20
CA ASN A 139 4.01 14.52 1.45
C ASN A 139 5.07 13.80 2.29
N ARG A 140 5.74 14.48 3.21
CA ARG A 140 6.68 13.85 4.15
C ARG A 140 5.97 12.97 5.16
N VAL A 141 4.83 13.42 5.70
CA VAL A 141 3.97 12.59 6.56
C VAL A 141 3.56 11.31 5.84
N LEU A 142 3.04 11.46 4.60
CA LEU A 142 2.61 10.33 3.78
C LEU A 142 3.77 9.37 3.48
N ALA A 143 4.96 9.87 3.19
CA ALA A 143 6.14 9.03 2.96
C ALA A 143 6.51 8.16 4.18
N ILE A 144 6.40 8.70 5.39
CA ILE A 144 6.63 7.94 6.62
C ILE A 144 5.57 6.84 6.79
N LEU A 145 4.30 7.16 6.53
CA LEU A 145 3.19 6.21 6.62
C LEU A 145 3.36 5.08 5.59
N ILE A 146 3.61 5.41 4.34
CA ILE A 146 3.83 4.43 3.26
C ILE A 146 5.01 3.51 3.59
N ALA A 147 6.12 4.06 4.08
CA ALA A 147 7.28 3.25 4.47
C ALA A 147 6.93 2.28 5.62
N GLY A 148 6.17 2.74 6.61
CA GLY A 148 5.71 1.91 7.72
C GLY A 148 4.79 0.78 7.27
N GLU A 149 3.80 1.09 6.42
CA GLU A 149 2.88 0.10 5.86
C GLU A 149 3.62 -0.95 5.00
N ARG A 150 4.52 -0.50 4.12
CA ARG A 150 5.37 -1.39 3.31
C ARG A 150 6.17 -2.34 4.17
N ASN A 151 6.84 -1.84 5.20
CA ASN A 151 7.64 -2.67 6.09
C ASN A 151 6.78 -3.70 6.81
N GLY A 152 5.60 -3.34 7.29
CA GLY A 152 4.67 -4.26 7.93
C GLY A 152 4.20 -5.38 6.98
N ILE A 153 3.97 -5.06 5.70
CA ILE A 153 3.60 -6.05 4.67
C ILE A 153 4.77 -7.00 4.37
N ILE A 154 5.99 -6.46 4.21
CA ILE A 154 7.19 -7.25 3.98
C ILE A 154 7.46 -8.20 5.15
N GLU A 155 7.29 -7.74 6.38
CA GLU A 155 7.44 -8.54 7.59
C GLU A 155 6.42 -9.67 7.66
N ALA A 156 5.16 -9.42 7.28
CA ALA A 156 4.12 -10.45 7.23
C ALA A 156 4.35 -11.49 6.12
N GLY A 157 5.14 -11.15 5.10
CA GLY A 157 5.55 -12.03 4.02
C GLY A 157 4.50 -12.21 2.91
N ALA A 158 4.94 -12.70 1.75
CA ALA A 158 4.11 -12.88 0.57
C ALA A 158 3.52 -14.30 0.41
N GLY A 159 3.91 -15.22 1.28
CA GLY A 159 3.47 -16.62 1.19
C GLY A 159 4.27 -17.47 0.20
N PRO A 160 3.82 -18.72 -0.06
CA PRO A 160 4.52 -19.61 -0.94
C PRO A 160 4.50 -19.12 -2.38
N ALA A 161 5.63 -19.21 -3.06
CA ALA A 161 5.71 -18.94 -4.49
C ALA A 161 4.80 -19.90 -5.28
N ILE A 162 4.27 -19.45 -6.41
CA ILE A 162 3.56 -20.33 -7.33
C ILE A 162 4.56 -21.37 -7.83
N PRO A 163 4.28 -22.68 -7.74
CA PRO A 163 5.13 -23.69 -8.33
C PRO A 163 5.27 -23.44 -9.83
N GLN A 164 6.49 -23.22 -10.30
CA GLN A 164 6.76 -23.05 -11.73
C GLN A 164 6.88 -24.45 -12.35
N PHE A 165 5.75 -25.00 -12.79
CA PHE A 165 5.71 -26.35 -13.36
C PHE A 165 6.53 -26.52 -14.66
N ASN A 166 6.95 -25.44 -15.31
CA ASN A 166 7.60 -25.46 -16.62
C ASN A 166 9.14 -25.42 -16.61
N GLN A 167 9.79 -25.24 -15.47
CA GLN A 167 11.27 -25.18 -15.43
C GLN A 167 11.93 -26.55 -15.56
N ASN A 168 11.27 -27.64 -15.17
CA ASN A 168 11.86 -28.98 -15.21
C ASN A 168 11.85 -29.63 -16.61
N THR A 169 11.05 -29.14 -17.56
CA THR A 169 10.96 -29.73 -18.89
C THR A 169 12.15 -29.35 -19.78
N LYS A 170 12.78 -28.20 -19.55
CA LYS A 170 13.97 -27.77 -20.30
C LYS A 170 15.26 -28.46 -19.85
N GLN A 171 15.37 -28.84 -18.59
CA GLN A 171 16.55 -29.55 -18.08
C GLN A 171 16.59 -31.03 -18.48
N ARG A 172 15.44 -31.68 -18.75
CA ARG A 172 15.39 -33.06 -19.22
C ARG A 172 15.81 -33.22 -20.69
N LYS A 173 15.66 -32.18 -21.53
CA LYS A 173 16.10 -32.22 -22.93
C LYS A 173 17.59 -31.95 -23.15
N ALA A 174 18.32 -31.52 -22.13
CA ALA A 174 19.76 -31.27 -22.23
C ALA A 174 20.63 -32.45 -21.74
N LYS A 175 20.04 -33.61 -21.41
CA LYS A 175 20.73 -34.82 -20.97
C LYS A 175 20.48 -36.04 -21.86
N LEU A 176 20.05 -35.84 -23.09
CA LEU A 176 20.02 -36.81 -24.19
C LEU A 176 20.91 -36.26 -25.30
#